data_94d9db291dfbb5368cbdcf4c7270b162
#
_entry.id   94d9db291dfbb5368cbdcf4c7270b162
#
_cell.length_a   1.000
_cell.length_b   1.000
_cell.length_c   1.000
_cell.angle_alpha   90.00
_cell.angle_beta   90.00
_cell.angle_gamma   90.00
#
_symmetry.space_group_name_H-M   'P 1'
#
loop_
_entity.id
_entity.type
_entity.pdbx_description
1 polymer ?
#
loop_
_entity_poly.entity_id
_entity_poly.type
_entity_poly.pdbx_seq_one_letter_code
_entity_poly.pdbx_strand_id
1 'polypeptide(L)'
;MDFKEEWNWLNSYQMEAVTDENDACIVNANVGSGKTTVLIAKILYLHYEKKIPLEKMVVLTFTNKAAGEIIERLKKKEPGLTEEQVQFFGTFHSVAMRMLKNTLLQAKAENEEIAHTVENSSMAPEEWTSEFEIIDPDEEQELALCLIAEYSLKVKYKNSVKKRLEQEYPNYKAG
;
A
#
# COMPACT_ATOMS: atom_id res chain seq x y z
N MET A 1 11.16 -7.62 -28.01
CA MET A 1 9.73 -7.46 -28.26
C MET A 1 9.51 -6.04 -28.71
N ASP A 2 8.90 -5.79 -29.87
CA ASP A 2 8.56 -4.41 -30.26
C ASP A 2 7.20 -4.06 -29.65
N PHE A 3 7.20 -3.15 -28.71
CA PHE A 3 5.99 -2.73 -28.00
C PHE A 3 4.90 -2.23 -28.94
N LYS A 4 5.27 -1.49 -30.00
CA LYS A 4 4.32 -0.94 -30.97
C LYS A 4 3.60 -2.00 -31.78
N GLU A 5 4.26 -3.08 -32.16
CA GLU A 5 3.63 -4.18 -32.90
C GLU A 5 2.67 -4.97 -32.03
N GLU A 6 3.01 -5.22 -30.77
CA GLU A 6 2.16 -5.99 -29.86
C GLU A 6 0.92 -5.22 -29.41
N TRP A 7 1.00 -3.91 -29.32
CA TRP A 7 -0.07 -3.06 -28.79
C TRP A 7 -0.77 -2.21 -29.87
N ASN A 8 -0.63 -2.55 -31.14
CA ASN A 8 -1.22 -1.85 -32.29
C ASN A 8 -2.77 -1.81 -32.30
N TRP A 9 -3.41 -2.63 -31.48
CA TRP A 9 -4.85 -2.69 -31.30
C TRP A 9 -5.41 -1.65 -30.30
N LEU A 10 -4.54 -0.95 -29.57
CA LEU A 10 -4.93 0.20 -28.75
C LEU A 10 -5.38 1.34 -29.68
N ASN A 11 -6.47 2.02 -29.29
CA ASN A 11 -6.88 3.23 -30.01
C ASN A 11 -5.90 4.38 -29.71
N SER A 12 -6.02 5.49 -30.47
CA SER A 12 -5.10 6.63 -30.37
C SER A 12 -5.02 7.23 -28.96
N TYR A 13 -6.17 7.39 -28.28
CA TYR A 13 -6.21 7.93 -26.90
C TYR A 13 -5.58 6.97 -25.87
N GLN A 14 -5.80 5.68 -26.05
CA GLN A 14 -5.18 4.66 -25.19
C GLN A 14 -3.66 4.63 -25.41
N MET A 15 -3.20 4.71 -26.66
CA MET A 15 -1.78 4.76 -26.99
C MET A 15 -1.13 6.03 -26.44
N GLU A 16 -1.78 7.18 -26.57
CA GLU A 16 -1.33 8.46 -26.00
C GLU A 16 -1.13 8.33 -24.48
N ALA A 17 -2.12 7.80 -23.75
CA ALA A 17 -2.01 7.59 -22.31
C ALA A 17 -0.87 6.62 -21.93
N VAL A 18 -0.64 5.58 -22.73
CA VAL A 18 0.43 4.60 -22.50
C VAL A 18 1.80 5.20 -22.74
N THR A 19 1.97 6.01 -23.78
CA THR A 19 3.26 6.58 -24.20
C THR A 19 3.54 7.97 -23.62
N ASP A 20 2.62 8.52 -22.83
CA ASP A 20 2.81 9.80 -22.14
C ASP A 20 4.05 9.76 -21.24
N GLU A 21 4.95 10.72 -21.40
CA GLU A 21 6.23 10.84 -20.69
C GLU A 21 6.26 11.98 -19.67
N ASN A 22 5.13 12.64 -19.43
CA ASN A 22 5.04 13.69 -18.43
C ASN A 22 5.22 13.11 -17.02
N ASP A 23 5.76 13.90 -16.11
CA ASP A 23 5.98 13.51 -14.70
C ASP A 23 4.68 13.13 -13.97
N ALA A 24 3.56 13.71 -14.41
CA ALA A 24 2.23 13.36 -13.90
C ALA A 24 1.20 13.44 -15.01
N CYS A 25 0.33 12.42 -15.09
CA CYS A 25 -0.82 12.45 -15.98
C CYS A 25 -2.07 11.87 -15.29
N ILE A 26 -3.24 12.40 -15.67
CA ILE A 26 -4.54 11.90 -15.23
C ILE A 26 -5.27 11.35 -16.44
N VAL A 27 -5.58 10.06 -16.43
CA VAL A 27 -6.38 9.41 -17.48
C VAL A 27 -7.83 9.34 -17.05
N ASN A 28 -8.66 10.21 -17.63
CA ASN A 28 -10.10 10.19 -17.36
C ASN A 28 -10.82 9.30 -18.38
N ALA A 29 -11.48 8.25 -17.91
CA ALA A 29 -12.04 7.21 -18.76
C ALA A 29 -13.31 6.59 -18.17
N ASN A 30 -14.32 6.36 -19.02
CA ASN A 30 -15.60 5.78 -18.66
C ASN A 30 -15.48 4.28 -18.26
N VAL A 31 -16.54 3.75 -17.66
CA VAL A 31 -16.65 2.30 -17.40
C VAL A 31 -16.60 1.55 -18.73
N GLY A 32 -15.84 0.45 -18.77
CA GLY A 32 -15.70 -0.38 -19.98
C GLY A 32 -14.73 0.16 -21.05
N SER A 33 -14.10 1.33 -20.85
CA SER A 33 -13.14 1.93 -21.80
C SER A 33 -11.77 1.25 -21.87
N GLY A 34 -11.54 0.18 -21.11
CA GLY A 34 -10.27 -0.54 -21.11
C GLY A 34 -9.21 0.02 -20.16
N LYS A 35 -9.58 0.76 -19.09
CA LYS A 35 -8.63 1.34 -18.11
C LYS A 35 -7.56 0.36 -17.63
N THR A 36 -7.97 -0.83 -17.21
CA THR A 36 -7.02 -1.86 -16.73
C THR A 36 -6.08 -2.31 -17.84
N THR A 37 -6.56 -2.37 -19.07
CA THR A 37 -5.74 -2.71 -20.24
C THR A 37 -4.70 -1.64 -20.53
N VAL A 38 -5.09 -0.36 -20.48
CA VAL A 38 -4.16 0.78 -20.62
C VAL A 38 -3.11 0.78 -19.50
N LEU A 39 -3.51 0.49 -18.26
CA LEU A 39 -2.59 0.39 -17.13
C LEU A 39 -1.55 -0.73 -17.35
N ILE A 40 -1.99 -1.91 -17.78
CA ILE A 40 -1.08 -3.04 -18.07
C ILE A 40 -0.14 -2.69 -19.23
N ALA A 41 -0.67 -2.07 -20.29
CA ALA A 41 0.14 -1.61 -21.40
C ALA A 41 1.18 -0.57 -20.96
N LYS A 42 0.80 0.38 -20.06
CA LYS A 42 1.73 1.37 -19.49
C LYS A 42 2.84 0.72 -18.69
N ILE A 43 2.52 -0.26 -17.83
CA ILE A 43 3.52 -1.01 -17.05
C ILE A 43 4.52 -1.68 -17.99
N LEU A 44 4.04 -2.37 -19.02
CA LEU A 44 4.91 -3.06 -19.97
C LEU A 44 5.69 -2.08 -20.87
N TYR A 45 5.10 -0.94 -21.25
CA TYR A 45 5.80 0.14 -21.93
C TYR A 45 6.98 0.67 -21.10
N LEU A 46 6.73 0.97 -19.83
CA LEU A 46 7.78 1.44 -18.92
C LEU A 46 8.87 0.37 -18.73
N HIS A 47 8.47 -0.89 -18.66
CA HIS A 47 9.44 -1.99 -18.50
C HIS A 47 10.28 -2.22 -19.74
N TYR A 48 9.65 -2.36 -20.92
CA TYR A 48 10.35 -2.73 -22.15
C TYR A 48 11.01 -1.55 -22.86
N GLU A 49 10.30 -0.43 -22.99
CA GLU A 49 10.82 0.73 -23.73
C GLU A 49 11.68 1.64 -22.84
N LYS A 50 11.23 1.90 -21.61
CA LYS A 50 11.94 2.78 -20.69
C LYS A 50 12.95 2.04 -19.82
N LYS A 51 13.01 0.70 -19.89
CA LYS A 51 13.95 -0.15 -19.15
C LYS A 51 13.83 0.00 -17.64
N ILE A 52 12.63 0.33 -17.15
CA ILE A 52 12.36 0.43 -15.73
C ILE A 52 12.04 -0.98 -15.19
N PRO A 53 12.81 -1.50 -14.23
CA PRO A 53 12.51 -2.78 -13.61
C PRO A 53 11.14 -2.77 -12.91
N LEU A 54 10.38 -3.87 -12.99
CA LEU A 54 9.05 -3.97 -12.39
C LEU A 54 9.09 -3.78 -10.86
N GLU A 55 10.12 -4.25 -10.20
CA GLU A 55 10.37 -4.10 -8.76
C GLU A 55 10.57 -2.64 -8.32
N LYS A 56 10.82 -1.73 -9.26
CA LYS A 56 10.89 -0.28 -9.01
C LYS A 56 9.57 0.44 -9.30
N MET A 57 8.53 -0.29 -9.72
CA MET A 57 7.22 0.29 -9.98
C MET A 57 6.28 0.06 -8.80
N VAL A 58 5.49 1.08 -8.47
CA VAL A 58 4.41 0.97 -7.49
C VAL A 58 3.08 1.08 -8.22
N VAL A 59 2.24 0.05 -8.08
CA VAL A 59 0.89 0.02 -8.68
C VAL A 59 -0.14 -0.13 -7.58
N LEU A 60 -0.93 0.93 -7.37
CA LEU A 60 -1.91 0.99 -6.29
C LEU A 60 -3.34 0.75 -6.80
N THR A 61 -4.08 -0.03 -6.05
CA THR A 61 -5.50 -0.33 -6.29
C THR A 61 -6.31 -0.16 -5.02
N PHE A 62 -7.64 -0.08 -5.16
CA PHE A 62 -8.52 -0.02 -3.99
C PHE A 62 -8.77 -1.38 -3.34
N THR A 63 -8.64 -2.48 -4.10
CA THR A 63 -8.97 -3.82 -3.60
C THR A 63 -7.89 -4.83 -3.98
N ASN A 64 -7.67 -5.81 -3.11
CA ASN A 64 -6.75 -6.93 -3.40
C ASN A 64 -7.18 -7.72 -4.65
N LYS A 65 -8.49 -7.80 -4.91
CA LYS A 65 -9.01 -8.44 -6.13
C LYS A 65 -8.53 -7.73 -7.40
N ALA A 66 -8.59 -6.39 -7.42
CA ALA A 66 -8.12 -5.61 -8.57
C ALA A 66 -6.60 -5.74 -8.76
N ALA A 67 -5.83 -5.74 -7.68
CA ALA A 67 -4.39 -6.00 -7.74
C ALA A 67 -4.08 -7.39 -8.31
N GLY A 68 -4.76 -8.42 -7.81
CA GLY A 68 -4.62 -9.80 -8.32
C GLY A 68 -4.95 -9.91 -9.82
N GLU A 69 -6.01 -9.25 -10.27
CA GLU A 69 -6.36 -9.23 -11.70
C GLU A 69 -5.27 -8.60 -12.58
N ILE A 70 -4.64 -7.51 -12.12
CA ILE A 70 -3.53 -6.86 -12.82
C ILE A 70 -2.34 -7.83 -12.91
N ILE A 71 -1.96 -8.44 -11.78
CA ILE A 71 -0.84 -9.39 -11.72
C ILE A 71 -1.09 -10.62 -12.61
N GLU A 72 -2.29 -11.18 -12.57
CA GLU A 72 -2.65 -12.31 -13.44
C GLU A 72 -2.55 -11.97 -14.93
N ARG A 73 -3.00 -10.77 -15.31
CA ARG A 73 -2.91 -10.32 -16.71
C ARG A 73 -1.47 -10.06 -17.12
N LEU A 74 -0.63 -9.54 -16.21
CA LEU A 74 0.80 -9.40 -16.44
C LEU A 74 1.47 -10.77 -16.58
N LYS A 75 1.19 -11.74 -15.70
CA LYS A 75 1.71 -13.11 -15.79
C LYS A 75 1.36 -13.81 -17.11
N LYS A 76 0.21 -13.50 -17.71
CA LYS A 76 -0.16 -14.02 -19.05
C LYS A 76 0.71 -13.45 -20.17
N LYS A 77 1.20 -12.23 -20.01
CA LYS A 77 2.09 -11.57 -20.97
C LYS A 77 3.56 -11.90 -20.69
N GLU A 78 3.90 -12.08 -19.44
CA GLU A 78 5.22 -12.35 -18.89
C GLU A 78 5.20 -13.65 -18.07
N PRO A 79 5.31 -14.82 -18.70
CA PRO A 79 5.22 -16.11 -17.98
C PRO A 79 6.33 -16.31 -16.94
N GLY A 80 7.45 -15.58 -17.06
CA GLY A 80 8.58 -15.60 -16.10
C GLY A 80 8.44 -14.61 -14.94
N LEU A 81 7.32 -13.90 -14.82
CA LEU A 81 7.11 -12.89 -13.78
C LEU A 81 7.09 -13.51 -12.39
N THR A 82 8.00 -13.07 -11.52
CA THR A 82 8.09 -13.51 -10.12
C THR A 82 7.28 -12.61 -9.18
N GLU A 83 6.96 -13.11 -8.00
CA GLU A 83 6.24 -12.33 -6.99
C GLU A 83 7.07 -11.17 -6.45
N GLU A 84 8.39 -11.32 -6.39
CA GLU A 84 9.31 -10.26 -5.98
C GLU A 84 9.27 -9.06 -6.93
N GLN A 85 9.15 -9.32 -8.23
CA GLN A 85 9.07 -8.25 -9.24
C GLN A 85 7.80 -7.41 -9.14
N VAL A 86 6.73 -7.94 -8.59
CA VAL A 86 5.44 -7.26 -8.40
C VAL A 86 5.07 -7.02 -6.94
N GLN A 87 6.05 -7.08 -6.04
CA GLN A 87 5.83 -6.93 -4.61
C GLN A 87 5.15 -5.62 -4.22
N PHE A 88 5.31 -4.56 -5.00
CA PHE A 88 4.69 -3.26 -4.76
C PHE A 88 3.43 -3.02 -5.61
N PHE A 89 2.80 -4.10 -6.08
CA PHE A 89 1.50 -4.06 -6.75
C PHE A 89 0.44 -4.53 -5.75
N GLY A 90 -0.46 -3.63 -5.34
CA GLY A 90 -1.42 -3.96 -4.29
C GLY A 90 -2.30 -2.80 -3.86
N THR A 91 -2.97 -2.97 -2.74
CA THR A 91 -3.66 -1.86 -2.08
C THR A 91 -2.64 -0.93 -1.40
N PHE A 92 -3.04 0.32 -1.17
CA PHE A 92 -2.18 1.29 -0.48
C PHE A 92 -1.61 0.71 0.83
N HIS A 93 -2.47 0.15 1.68
CA HIS A 93 -2.05 -0.44 2.96
C HIS A 93 -1.07 -1.61 2.78
N SER A 94 -1.36 -2.54 1.87
CA SER A 94 -0.48 -3.70 1.65
C SER A 94 0.89 -3.30 1.11
N VAL A 95 0.95 -2.31 0.22
CA VAL A 95 2.21 -1.81 -0.34
C VAL A 95 2.99 -1.02 0.70
N ALA A 96 2.33 -0.12 1.44
CA ALA A 96 2.96 0.66 2.51
C ALA A 96 3.55 -0.26 3.59
N MET A 97 2.81 -1.31 4.00
CA MET A 97 3.30 -2.30 4.96
C MET A 97 4.55 -3.04 4.45
N ARG A 98 4.56 -3.45 3.17
CA ARG A 98 5.74 -4.13 2.58
C ARG A 98 6.95 -3.19 2.52
N MET A 99 6.75 -1.94 2.12
CA MET A 99 7.81 -0.94 2.10
C MET A 99 8.39 -0.73 3.51
N LEU A 100 7.53 -0.59 4.52
CA LEU A 100 7.96 -0.42 5.90
C LEU A 100 8.71 -1.64 6.41
N LYS A 101 8.21 -2.86 6.18
CA LYS A 101 8.91 -4.10 6.53
C LYS A 101 10.28 -4.20 5.87
N ASN A 102 10.37 -3.91 4.58
CA ASN A 102 11.65 -3.93 3.85
C ASN A 102 12.64 -2.91 4.43
N THR A 103 12.19 -1.69 4.74
CA THR A 103 13.03 -0.66 5.36
C THR A 103 13.55 -1.09 6.74
N LEU A 104 12.68 -1.68 7.56
CA LEU A 104 13.08 -2.18 8.89
C LEU A 104 14.06 -3.35 8.80
N LEU A 105 13.88 -4.25 7.84
CA LEU A 105 14.83 -5.35 7.60
C LEU A 105 16.18 -4.84 7.11
N GLN A 106 16.21 -3.84 6.21
CA GLN A 106 17.43 -3.21 5.76
C GLN A 106 18.15 -2.47 6.90
N ALA A 107 17.42 -1.69 7.70
CA ALA A 107 17.98 -0.98 8.84
C ALA A 107 18.61 -1.94 9.87
N LYS A 108 18.02 -3.14 10.07
CA LYS A 108 18.63 -4.19 10.91
C LYS A 108 19.90 -4.79 10.29
N ALA A 109 19.99 -4.85 8.96
CA ALA A 109 21.11 -5.45 8.26
C ALA A 109 22.32 -4.50 8.14
N GLU A 110 22.07 -3.18 8.03
CA GLU A 110 23.09 -2.15 7.75
C GLU A 110 23.72 -1.52 8.99
N ASN A 111 23.32 -1.89 10.20
CA ASN A 111 23.85 -1.40 11.49
C ASN A 111 23.69 0.10 11.84
N GLU A 112 23.13 0.36 13.02
CA GLU A 112 23.36 1.48 13.95
C GLU A 112 23.23 2.94 13.46
N GLU A 113 23.60 3.31 12.26
CA GLU A 113 23.56 4.70 11.80
C GLU A 113 22.13 5.24 11.54
N ILE A 114 21.20 4.36 11.15
CA ILE A 114 19.79 4.73 10.93
C ILE A 114 19.00 4.77 12.25
N ALA A 115 19.41 4.03 13.26
CA ALA A 115 18.83 4.09 14.60
C ALA A 115 18.90 5.51 15.16
N HIS A 116 20.00 6.22 14.94
CA HIS A 116 20.18 7.62 15.38
C HIS A 116 19.25 8.63 14.70
N THR A 117 18.73 8.32 13.51
CA THR A 117 17.79 9.22 12.79
C THR A 117 16.36 9.12 13.31
N VAL A 118 16.04 8.01 13.99
CA VAL A 118 14.70 7.74 14.56
C VAL A 118 14.60 8.13 16.04
N GLU A 119 15.71 8.52 16.68
CA GLU A 119 15.78 8.94 18.10
C GLU A 119 14.83 10.09 18.50
N ASN A 120 14.25 10.79 17.53
CA ASN A 120 13.25 11.83 17.77
C ASN A 120 11.79 11.34 17.74
N SER A 121 11.54 10.05 17.50
CA SER A 121 10.20 9.47 17.68
C SER A 121 10.07 9.00 19.13
N SER A 122 8.91 9.19 19.72
CA SER A 122 8.63 8.83 21.12
C SER A 122 8.67 7.32 21.41
N MET A 123 9.00 6.49 20.42
CA MET A 123 9.22 5.04 20.55
C MET A 123 10.69 4.74 20.30
N ALA A 124 11.31 3.98 21.21
CA ALA A 124 12.69 3.55 21.06
C ALA A 124 12.84 2.63 19.82
N PRO A 125 13.91 2.79 19.01
CA PRO A 125 14.16 1.97 17.82
C PRO A 125 14.22 0.47 18.11
N GLU A 126 14.56 0.09 19.33
CA GLU A 126 14.65 -1.30 19.82
C GLU A 126 13.27 -1.98 19.88
N GLU A 127 12.17 -1.22 19.96
CA GLU A 127 10.80 -1.71 20.01
C GLU A 127 10.20 -1.97 18.61
N TRP A 128 10.83 -1.45 17.56
CA TRP A 128 10.38 -1.67 16.19
C TRP A 128 10.89 -3.01 15.65
N THR A 129 9.95 -3.89 15.35
CA THR A 129 10.24 -5.18 14.73
C THR A 129 9.70 -5.24 13.32
N SER A 130 10.22 -6.13 12.49
CA SER A 130 9.65 -6.41 11.17
C SER A 130 8.34 -7.21 11.27
N GLU A 131 8.03 -7.72 12.46
CA GLU A 131 6.81 -8.46 12.77
C GLU A 131 5.81 -7.51 13.40
N PHE A 132 5.02 -6.86 12.57
CA PHE A 132 3.89 -6.04 12.98
C PHE A 132 2.68 -6.35 12.09
N GLU A 133 1.49 -6.12 12.64
CA GLU A 133 0.23 -6.24 11.95
C GLU A 133 -0.43 -4.87 11.86
N ILE A 134 -1.21 -4.66 10.81
CA ILE A 134 -2.06 -3.48 10.71
C ILE A 134 -3.38 -3.85 11.37
N ILE A 135 -3.70 -3.17 12.45
CA ILE A 135 -5.00 -3.30 13.12
C ILE A 135 -6.10 -2.70 12.25
N ASP A 136 -7.27 -3.31 12.26
CA ASP A 136 -8.43 -2.74 11.61
C ASP A 136 -9.08 -1.62 12.47
N PRO A 137 -10.00 -0.82 11.91
CA PRO A 137 -10.63 0.28 12.65
C PRO A 137 -11.40 -0.16 13.90
N ASP A 138 -11.93 -1.39 13.94
CA ASP A 138 -12.65 -1.91 15.11
C ASP A 138 -11.67 -2.32 16.20
N GLU A 139 -10.55 -2.97 15.85
CA GLU A 139 -9.44 -3.28 16.75
C GLU A 139 -8.76 -2.01 17.29
N GLU A 140 -8.56 -0.99 16.43
CA GLU A 140 -8.04 0.32 16.86
C GLU A 140 -8.95 0.96 17.92
N GLN A 141 -10.28 0.91 17.70
CA GLN A 141 -11.24 1.45 18.65
C GLN A 141 -11.23 0.68 19.97
N GLU A 142 -11.14 -0.63 19.92
CA GLU A 142 -11.07 -1.49 21.11
C GLU A 142 -9.79 -1.23 21.92
N LEU A 143 -8.66 -1.14 21.26
CA LEU A 143 -7.38 -0.78 21.88
C LEU A 143 -7.45 0.61 22.53
N ALA A 144 -8.01 1.60 21.83
CA ALA A 144 -8.19 2.95 22.38
C ALA A 144 -9.07 2.94 23.64
N LEU A 145 -10.17 2.19 23.65
CA LEU A 145 -11.05 2.05 24.82
C LEU A 145 -10.33 1.37 25.99
N CYS A 146 -9.55 0.33 25.70
CA CYS A 146 -8.73 -0.36 26.70
C CYS A 146 -7.71 0.61 27.35
N LEU A 147 -6.97 1.37 26.56
CA LEU A 147 -5.99 2.35 27.06
C LEU A 147 -6.65 3.46 27.87
N ILE A 148 -7.81 3.98 27.43
CA ILE A 148 -8.58 4.97 28.19
C ILE A 148 -8.95 4.43 29.57
N ALA A 149 -9.39 3.17 29.64
CA ALA A 149 -9.77 2.53 30.90
C ALA A 149 -8.57 2.26 31.80
N GLU A 150 -7.50 1.68 31.24
CA GLU A 150 -6.29 1.29 31.98
C GLU A 150 -5.58 2.51 32.60
N TYR A 151 -5.39 3.56 31.79
CA TYR A 151 -4.68 4.77 32.23
C TYR A 151 -5.60 5.85 32.79
N SER A 152 -6.93 5.56 32.95
CA SER A 152 -7.94 6.50 33.46
C SER A 152 -7.90 7.86 32.74
N LEU A 153 -7.76 7.83 31.42
CA LEU A 153 -7.59 9.04 30.60
C LEU A 153 -8.90 9.85 30.55
N LYS A 154 -8.78 11.18 30.72
CA LYS A 154 -9.91 12.10 30.55
C LYS A 154 -10.06 12.48 29.09
N VAL A 155 -11.04 11.91 28.41
CA VAL A 155 -11.32 12.20 27.00
C VAL A 155 -12.74 12.74 26.80
N LYS A 156 -12.90 13.61 25.82
CA LYS A 156 -14.25 14.05 25.38
C LYS A 156 -14.79 13.03 24.40
N TYR A 157 -15.83 12.31 24.79
CA TYR A 157 -16.47 11.31 23.94
C TYR A 157 -17.99 11.37 24.02
N LYS A 158 -18.66 10.73 23.05
CA LYS A 158 -20.13 10.66 23.04
C LYS A 158 -20.62 9.73 24.15
N ASN A 159 -21.84 9.97 24.64
CA ASN A 159 -22.44 9.17 25.70
C ASN A 159 -22.53 7.67 25.41
N SER A 160 -22.62 7.28 24.13
CA SER A 160 -22.57 5.87 23.70
C SER A 160 -21.22 5.20 24.00
N VAL A 161 -20.12 5.92 23.81
CA VAL A 161 -18.76 5.45 24.11
C VAL A 161 -18.58 5.34 25.64
N LYS A 162 -19.06 6.34 26.40
CA LYS A 162 -19.03 6.29 27.87
C LYS A 162 -19.75 5.04 28.41
N LYS A 163 -20.95 4.77 27.90
CA LYS A 163 -21.75 3.63 28.32
C LYS A 163 -21.05 2.30 27.99
N ARG A 164 -20.39 2.20 26.85
CA ARG A 164 -19.61 1.02 26.46
C ARG A 164 -18.40 0.83 27.38
N LEU A 165 -17.64 1.89 27.68
CA LEU A 165 -16.50 1.84 28.62
C LEU A 165 -16.91 1.35 30.01
N GLU A 166 -18.04 1.86 30.55
CA GLU A 166 -18.56 1.47 31.85
C GLU A 166 -19.05 0.00 31.89
N GLN A 167 -19.50 -0.54 30.77
CA GLN A 167 -19.99 -1.91 30.66
C GLN A 167 -18.87 -2.95 30.46
N GLU A 168 -17.95 -2.64 29.57
CA GLU A 168 -16.89 -3.57 29.15
C GLU A 168 -15.65 -3.49 30.06
N TYR A 169 -15.45 -2.34 30.71
CA TYR A 169 -14.29 -2.09 31.59
C TYR A 169 -14.77 -1.64 32.98
N PRO A 170 -15.14 -2.58 33.87
CA PRO A 170 -15.79 -2.24 35.16
C PRO A 170 -14.90 -1.42 36.10
N ASN A 171 -13.60 -1.36 35.89
CA ASN A 171 -12.67 -0.51 36.64
C ASN A 171 -12.59 0.92 36.12
N TYR A 172 -13.18 1.23 34.96
CA TYR A 172 -13.21 2.57 34.38
C TYR A 172 -14.19 3.44 35.18
N LYS A 173 -13.65 4.52 35.77
CA LYS A 173 -14.47 5.54 36.46
C LYS A 173 -14.53 6.78 35.57
N ALA A 174 -15.69 7.05 34.99
CA ALA A 174 -15.90 8.29 34.27
C ALA A 174 -15.64 9.49 35.19
N GLY A 175 -14.67 10.32 34.84
CA GLY A 175 -14.35 11.55 35.52
C GLY A 175 -15.28 12.69 35.14
#